data_e43ef330a173be8521477c310c1e872f
#
_entry.id   e43ef330a173be8521477c310c1e872f
#
_cell.length_a   1.000
_cell.length_b   1.000
_cell.length_c   1.000
_cell.angle_alpha   90.00
_cell.angle_beta   90.00
_cell.angle_gamma   90.00
#
_symmetry.space_group_name_H-M   'P 1'
#
loop_
_entity.id
_entity.type
_entity.pdbx_description
1 polymer ?
#
loop_
_entity_poly.entity_id
_entity_poly.type
_entity_poly.pdbx_seq_one_letter_code
_entity_poly.pdbx_strand_id
1 'polypeptide(L)'
;MDDLPVVRPAEHLSTPLLVHLARRMQTEAEAELAVFGLRARHVIALTLLRDLGEQNQSDLSATLGMDATNVVALLNELEADDLVQRRRSPQDRRRHTVALTSAGRARLKDIEELLSRVEQRVLSPLTPQEQETLYTLLSRATERPTCAAAARNSLDWWP
;
A
#
# COMPACT_ATOMS: atom_id res chain seq x y z
N MET A 1 0.18 -3.20 27.87
CA MET A 1 0.44 -2.53 26.59
C MET A 1 1.48 -1.48 26.85
N ASP A 2 2.76 -1.85 26.61
CA ASP A 2 3.90 -1.07 27.02
C ASP A 2 3.96 0.25 26.27
N ASP A 3 3.78 1.31 27.01
CA ASP A 3 3.96 2.68 26.59
C ASP A 3 5.46 2.91 26.36
N LEU A 4 5.91 2.71 25.12
CA LEU A 4 7.30 2.98 24.77
C LEU A 4 7.58 4.45 25.02
N PRO A 5 8.62 4.79 25.81
CA PRO A 5 8.91 6.16 26.13
C PRO A 5 9.15 6.98 24.87
N VAL A 6 8.35 8.03 24.68
CA VAL A 6 8.57 9.01 23.63
C VAL A 6 9.84 9.76 23.98
N VAL A 7 10.96 9.35 23.39
CA VAL A 7 12.22 10.12 23.48
C VAL A 7 11.97 11.42 22.74
N ARG A 8 11.85 12.52 23.49
CA ARG A 8 11.78 13.86 22.89
C ARG A 8 13.20 14.25 22.48
N PRO A 9 13.49 14.39 21.18
CA PRO A 9 14.78 14.89 20.75
C PRO A 9 14.99 16.32 21.28
N ALA A 10 16.22 16.69 21.56
CA ALA A 10 16.60 18.03 22.02
C ALA A 10 16.35 19.12 20.94
N GLU A 11 16.09 18.71 19.70
CA GLU A 11 15.78 19.57 18.55
C GLU A 11 14.40 19.22 18.01
N HIS A 12 13.72 20.18 17.35
CA HIS A 12 12.40 19.99 16.71
C HIS A 12 12.52 19.13 15.44
N LEU A 13 12.90 17.87 15.59
CA LEU A 13 12.98 16.92 14.49
C LEU A 13 11.63 16.24 14.27
N SER A 14 11.13 16.30 13.04
CA SER A 14 9.88 15.64 12.63
C SER A 14 10.04 14.13 12.46
N THR A 15 11.24 13.63 12.17
CA THR A 15 11.49 12.22 11.84
C THR A 15 10.97 11.23 12.90
N PRO A 16 11.25 11.38 14.20
CA PRO A 16 10.73 10.44 15.20
C PRO A 16 9.21 10.43 15.28
N LEU A 17 8.57 11.60 15.10
CA LEU A 17 7.12 11.73 15.10
C LEU A 17 6.49 11.05 13.89
N LEU A 18 7.07 11.25 12.70
CA LEU A 18 6.62 10.60 11.46
C LEU A 18 6.74 9.07 11.56
N VAL A 19 7.88 8.57 12.04
CA VAL A 19 8.08 7.13 12.23
C VAL A 19 7.09 6.55 13.23
N HIS A 20 6.86 7.23 14.36
CA HIS A 20 5.90 6.79 15.36
C HIS A 20 4.47 6.75 14.80
N LEU A 21 4.06 7.82 14.12
CA LEU A 21 2.74 7.91 13.50
C LEU A 21 2.54 6.83 12.44
N ALA A 22 3.53 6.64 11.55
CA ALA A 22 3.48 5.61 10.51
C ALA A 22 3.34 4.20 11.10
N ARG A 23 4.13 3.86 12.13
CA ARG A 23 4.03 2.56 12.82
C ARG A 23 2.66 2.35 13.45
N ARG A 24 2.11 3.38 14.09
CA ARG A 24 0.78 3.30 14.69
C ARG A 24 -0.29 3.04 13.62
N MET A 25 -0.27 3.79 12.52
CA MET A 25 -1.20 3.59 11.40
C MET A 25 -1.06 2.18 10.82
N GLN A 26 0.17 1.70 10.62
CA GLN A 26 0.43 0.36 10.10
C GLN A 26 -0.12 -0.72 11.02
N THR A 27 0.14 -0.65 12.32
CA THR A 27 -0.34 -1.64 13.30
C THR A 27 -1.87 -1.71 13.32
N GLU A 28 -2.55 -0.56 13.33
CA GLU A 28 -4.01 -0.53 13.30
C GLU A 28 -4.57 -1.02 11.97
N ALA A 29 -3.94 -0.67 10.84
CA ALA A 29 -4.34 -1.14 9.52
C ALA A 29 -4.17 -2.67 9.38
N GLU A 30 -3.05 -3.23 9.83
CA GLU A 30 -2.80 -4.68 9.80
C GLU A 30 -3.83 -5.46 10.63
N ALA A 31 -4.20 -4.96 11.81
CA ALA A 31 -5.22 -5.59 12.64
C ALA A 31 -6.59 -5.64 11.95
N GLU A 32 -6.98 -4.57 11.28
CA GLU A 32 -8.24 -4.50 10.54
C GLU A 32 -8.20 -5.36 9.26
N LEU A 33 -7.09 -5.35 8.51
CA LEU A 33 -6.90 -6.16 7.30
C LEU A 33 -6.93 -7.67 7.61
N ALA A 34 -6.41 -8.07 8.77
CA ALA A 34 -6.42 -9.47 9.20
C ALA A 34 -7.83 -10.06 9.30
N VAL A 35 -8.84 -9.25 9.64
CA VAL A 35 -10.25 -9.66 9.65
C VAL A 35 -10.73 -10.09 8.25
N PHE A 36 -10.16 -9.52 7.20
CA PHE A 36 -10.43 -9.89 5.80
C PHE A 36 -9.51 -11.00 5.27
N GLY A 37 -8.62 -11.55 6.11
CA GLY A 37 -7.59 -12.51 5.69
C GLY A 37 -6.50 -11.88 4.80
N LEU A 38 -6.43 -10.55 4.77
CA LEU A 38 -5.52 -9.81 3.93
C LEU A 38 -4.35 -9.24 4.74
N ARG A 39 -3.27 -8.94 4.04
CA ARG A 39 -2.09 -8.25 4.55
C ARG A 39 -1.80 -7.05 3.66
N ALA A 40 -0.99 -6.13 4.13
CA ALA A 40 -0.59 -4.94 3.39
C ALA A 40 -0.11 -5.25 1.95
N ARG A 41 0.71 -6.29 1.77
CA ARG A 41 1.20 -6.72 0.45
C ARG A 41 0.09 -7.06 -0.55
N HIS A 42 -1.05 -7.62 -0.07
CA HIS A 42 -2.20 -7.91 -0.92
C HIS A 42 -2.86 -6.61 -1.41
N VAL A 43 -3.01 -5.64 -0.51
CA VAL A 43 -3.58 -4.33 -0.83
C VAL A 43 -2.72 -3.61 -1.86
N ILE A 44 -1.40 -3.61 -1.69
CA ILE A 44 -0.46 -2.99 -2.63
C ILE A 44 -0.58 -3.65 -4.01
N ALA A 45 -0.62 -4.98 -4.09
CA ALA A 45 -0.76 -5.69 -5.36
C ALA A 45 -2.10 -5.37 -6.05
N LEU A 46 -3.21 -5.32 -5.31
CA LEU A 46 -4.52 -4.96 -5.84
C LEU A 46 -4.54 -3.51 -6.34
N THR A 47 -3.93 -2.58 -5.58
CA THR A 47 -3.81 -1.16 -5.96
C THR A 47 -3.00 -1.01 -7.25
N LEU A 48 -1.86 -1.71 -7.37
CA LEU A 48 -1.06 -1.69 -8.59
C LEU A 48 -1.83 -2.18 -9.80
N LEU A 49 -2.58 -3.28 -9.66
CA LEU A 49 -3.39 -3.83 -10.74
C LEU A 49 -4.57 -2.91 -11.11
N ARG A 50 -5.08 -2.11 -10.17
CA ARG A 50 -6.05 -1.07 -10.47
C ARG A 50 -5.45 0.07 -11.28
N ASP A 51 -4.32 0.58 -10.85
CA ASP A 51 -3.72 1.81 -11.36
C ASP A 51 -2.97 1.60 -12.68
N LEU A 52 -2.26 0.47 -12.81
CA LEU A 52 -1.46 0.12 -13.98
C LEU A 52 -2.18 -0.81 -14.96
N GLY A 53 -3.34 -1.37 -14.57
CA GLY A 53 -4.05 -2.36 -15.36
C GLY A 53 -3.41 -3.75 -15.29
N GLU A 54 -3.65 -4.56 -16.32
CA GLU A 54 -3.05 -5.89 -16.45
C GLU A 54 -1.52 -5.84 -16.42
N GLN A 55 -0.91 -6.65 -15.56
CA GLN A 55 0.54 -6.75 -15.41
C GLN A 55 1.00 -8.19 -15.58
N ASN A 56 2.19 -8.39 -16.12
CA ASN A 56 2.83 -9.70 -16.05
C ASN A 56 3.50 -9.89 -14.68
N GLN A 57 3.76 -11.15 -14.33
CA GLN A 57 4.31 -11.50 -13.03
C GLN A 57 5.70 -10.88 -12.78
N SER A 58 6.53 -10.72 -13.83
CA SER A 58 7.87 -10.13 -13.70
C SER A 58 7.79 -8.63 -13.39
N ASP A 59 6.86 -7.92 -14.02
CA ASP A 59 6.65 -6.49 -13.77
C ASP A 59 6.09 -6.26 -12.36
N LEU A 60 5.16 -7.12 -11.90
CA LEU A 60 4.68 -7.10 -10.52
C LEU A 60 5.80 -7.37 -9.53
N SER A 61 6.67 -8.34 -9.80
CA SER A 61 7.84 -8.67 -8.96
C SER A 61 8.76 -7.46 -8.84
N ALA A 62 9.10 -6.83 -9.95
CA ALA A 62 9.95 -5.65 -9.98
C ALA A 62 9.32 -4.47 -9.23
N THR A 63 8.01 -4.23 -9.43
CA THR A 63 7.30 -3.11 -8.83
C THR A 63 7.08 -3.30 -7.33
N LEU A 64 6.80 -4.54 -6.90
CA LEU A 64 6.61 -4.88 -5.48
C LEU A 64 7.94 -5.04 -4.73
N GLY A 65 9.08 -5.04 -5.41
CA GLY A 65 10.38 -5.34 -4.80
C GLY A 65 10.46 -6.74 -4.19
N MET A 66 9.64 -7.69 -4.69
CA MET A 66 9.54 -9.06 -4.18
C MET A 66 10.20 -10.03 -5.15
N ASP A 67 10.76 -11.12 -4.62
CA ASP A 67 11.24 -12.21 -5.47
C ASP A 67 10.07 -12.96 -6.14
N ALA A 68 10.37 -13.66 -7.24
CA ALA A 68 9.38 -14.35 -8.05
C ALA A 68 8.56 -15.39 -7.27
N THR A 69 9.17 -16.07 -6.30
CA THR A 69 8.50 -17.11 -5.49
C THR A 69 7.43 -16.48 -4.58
N ASN A 70 7.78 -15.39 -3.92
CA ASN A 70 6.87 -14.65 -3.05
C ASN A 70 5.72 -14.02 -3.84
N VAL A 71 5.99 -13.49 -5.04
CA VAL A 71 4.93 -12.97 -5.92
C VAL A 71 3.99 -14.08 -6.38
N VAL A 72 4.51 -15.28 -6.71
CA VAL A 72 3.65 -16.43 -7.06
C VAL A 72 2.74 -16.80 -5.90
N ALA A 73 3.27 -16.89 -4.69
CA ALA A 73 2.50 -17.19 -3.49
C ALA A 73 1.40 -16.13 -3.25
N LEU A 74 1.77 -14.85 -3.32
CA LEU A 74 0.84 -13.73 -3.19
C LEU A 74 -0.30 -13.79 -4.21
N LEU A 75 0.04 -14.03 -5.48
CA LEU A 75 -0.96 -14.13 -6.54
C LEU A 75 -1.86 -15.36 -6.41
N ASN A 76 -1.33 -16.48 -5.91
CA ASN A 76 -2.13 -17.67 -5.64
C ASN A 76 -3.13 -17.41 -4.49
N GLU A 77 -2.72 -16.72 -3.43
CA GLU A 77 -3.61 -16.29 -2.34
C GLU A 77 -4.74 -15.39 -2.88
N LEU A 78 -4.42 -14.37 -3.67
CA LEU A 78 -5.40 -13.46 -4.26
C LEU A 78 -6.33 -14.13 -5.29
N GLU A 79 -5.82 -15.11 -6.05
CA GLU A 79 -6.61 -15.86 -7.02
C GLU A 79 -7.55 -16.86 -6.34
N ALA A 80 -7.13 -17.47 -5.22
CA ALA A 80 -7.98 -18.33 -4.41
C ALA A 80 -9.20 -17.58 -3.84
N ASP A 81 -9.03 -16.29 -3.54
CA ASP A 81 -10.10 -15.41 -3.06
C ASP A 81 -10.89 -14.72 -4.21
N ASP A 82 -10.64 -15.12 -5.47
CA ASP A 82 -11.26 -14.52 -6.67
C ASP A 82 -11.02 -13.01 -6.81
N LEU A 83 -9.96 -12.47 -6.23
CA LEU A 83 -9.64 -11.04 -6.31
C LEU A 83 -8.84 -10.69 -7.56
N VAL A 84 -8.06 -11.63 -8.06
CA VAL A 84 -7.31 -11.51 -9.32
C VAL A 84 -7.54 -12.75 -10.18
N GLN A 85 -7.24 -12.63 -11.46
CA GLN A 85 -7.28 -13.75 -12.41
C GLN A 85 -6.05 -13.71 -13.31
N ARG A 86 -5.51 -14.89 -13.61
CA ARG A 86 -4.48 -15.05 -14.63
C ARG A 86 -5.14 -15.21 -15.99
N ARG A 87 -4.65 -14.47 -16.98
CA ARG A 87 -5.07 -14.54 -18.38
C ARG A 87 -3.87 -14.79 -19.26
N ARG A 88 -4.08 -15.41 -20.40
CA ARG A 88 -3.05 -15.49 -21.45
C ARG A 88 -2.90 -14.12 -22.09
N SER A 89 -1.66 -13.64 -22.22
CA SER A 89 -1.41 -12.37 -22.89
C SER A 89 -1.91 -12.43 -24.36
N PRO A 90 -2.65 -11.41 -24.81
CA PRO A 90 -3.04 -11.31 -26.21
C PRO A 90 -1.85 -11.18 -27.17
N GLN A 91 -0.74 -10.58 -26.69
CA GLN A 91 0.46 -10.33 -27.48
C GLN A 91 1.42 -11.54 -27.52
N ASP A 92 1.44 -12.34 -26.44
CA ASP A 92 2.28 -13.55 -26.37
C ASP A 92 1.57 -14.62 -25.55
N ARG A 93 1.04 -15.64 -26.24
CA ARG A 93 0.32 -16.77 -25.63
C ARG A 93 1.13 -17.59 -24.63
N ARG A 94 2.47 -17.42 -24.60
CA ARG A 94 3.36 -18.07 -23.64
C ARG A 94 3.45 -17.32 -22.33
N ARG A 95 3.01 -16.06 -22.30
CA ARG A 95 3.01 -15.21 -21.10
C ARG A 95 1.62 -15.13 -20.50
N HIS A 96 1.58 -15.12 -19.20
CA HIS A 96 0.36 -14.85 -18.43
C HIS A 96 0.42 -13.44 -17.88
N THR A 97 -0.70 -12.75 -17.95
CA THR A 97 -0.94 -11.49 -17.28
C THR A 97 -1.89 -11.72 -16.13
N VAL A 98 -1.82 -10.86 -15.15
CA VAL A 98 -2.70 -10.83 -13.98
C VAL A 98 -3.55 -9.59 -14.06
N ALA A 99 -4.84 -9.76 -13.85
CA ALA A 99 -5.82 -8.67 -13.86
C ALA A 99 -6.70 -8.73 -12.63
N LEU A 100 -7.18 -7.58 -12.19
CA LEU A 100 -8.22 -7.48 -11.16
C LEU A 100 -9.55 -8.03 -11.70
N THR A 101 -10.22 -8.83 -10.88
CA THR A 101 -11.61 -9.22 -11.11
C THR A 101 -12.57 -8.08 -10.70
N SER A 102 -13.86 -8.24 -10.98
CA SER A 102 -14.90 -7.35 -10.43
C SER A 102 -14.98 -7.45 -8.91
N ALA A 103 -14.83 -8.67 -8.36
CA ALA A 103 -14.78 -8.90 -6.92
C ALA A 103 -13.55 -8.24 -6.29
N GLY A 104 -12.37 -8.32 -6.96
CA GLY A 104 -11.16 -7.65 -6.51
C GLY A 104 -11.30 -6.14 -6.45
N ARG A 105 -11.95 -5.53 -7.45
CA ARG A 105 -12.23 -4.08 -7.43
C ARG A 105 -13.17 -3.68 -6.29
N ALA A 106 -14.23 -4.44 -6.07
CA ALA A 106 -15.16 -4.19 -4.97
C ALA A 106 -14.45 -4.33 -3.61
N ARG A 107 -13.67 -5.41 -3.45
CA ARG A 107 -12.90 -5.64 -2.23
C ARG A 107 -11.89 -4.53 -1.97
N LEU A 108 -11.18 -4.05 -3.00
CA LEU A 108 -10.22 -2.95 -2.86
C LEU A 108 -10.91 -1.68 -2.37
N LYS A 109 -12.10 -1.37 -2.88
CA LYS A 109 -12.89 -0.23 -2.43
C LYS A 109 -13.25 -0.36 -0.93
N ASP A 110 -13.71 -1.54 -0.49
CA ASP A 110 -14.03 -1.78 0.92
C ASP A 110 -12.80 -1.60 1.82
N ILE A 111 -11.62 -2.03 1.33
CA ILE A 111 -10.34 -1.86 2.02
C ILE A 111 -9.96 -0.37 2.10
N GLU A 112 -10.11 0.38 1.04
CA GLU A 112 -9.81 1.83 1.02
C GLU A 112 -10.68 2.59 2.01
N GLU A 113 -11.96 2.25 2.09
CA GLU A 113 -12.88 2.80 3.10
C GLU A 113 -12.48 2.42 4.54
N LEU A 114 -12.01 1.18 4.73
CA LEU A 114 -11.48 0.71 6.01
C LEU A 114 -10.23 1.49 6.43
N LEU A 115 -9.26 1.62 5.53
CA LEU A 115 -8.00 2.34 5.79
C LEU A 115 -8.27 3.82 6.07
N SER A 116 -9.23 4.43 5.38
CA SER A 116 -9.66 5.80 5.67
C SER A 116 -10.21 5.94 7.10
N ARG A 117 -10.99 4.96 7.58
CA ARG A 117 -11.46 4.96 8.97
C ARG A 117 -10.33 4.79 9.99
N VAL A 118 -9.34 3.95 9.67
CA VAL A 118 -8.13 3.80 10.50
C VAL A 118 -7.39 5.13 10.59
N GLU A 119 -7.16 5.79 9.46
CA GLU A 119 -6.48 7.08 9.42
C GLU A 119 -7.23 8.13 10.25
N GLN A 120 -8.55 8.26 10.08
CA GLN A 120 -9.37 9.17 10.87
C GLN A 120 -9.27 8.91 12.38
N ARG A 121 -9.23 7.63 12.78
CA ARG A 121 -9.08 7.23 14.19
C ARG A 121 -7.71 7.61 14.74
N VAL A 122 -6.65 7.33 14.00
CA VAL A 122 -5.27 7.65 14.41
C VAL A 122 -5.04 9.15 14.46
N LEU A 123 -5.59 9.89 13.49
CA LEU A 123 -5.48 11.34 13.41
C LEU A 123 -6.58 12.09 14.21
N SER A 124 -7.41 11.40 14.99
CA SER A 124 -8.48 12.01 15.77
C SER A 124 -8.07 13.16 16.71
N PRO A 125 -6.81 13.24 17.20
CA PRO A 125 -6.35 14.41 17.95
C PRO A 125 -6.25 15.71 17.13
N LEU A 126 -6.26 15.60 15.79
CA LEU A 126 -6.22 16.72 14.86
C LEU A 126 -7.61 17.11 14.40
N THR A 127 -7.86 18.41 14.27
CA THR A 127 -9.05 18.90 13.60
C THR A 127 -9.04 18.55 12.11
N PRO A 128 -10.20 18.52 11.42
CA PRO A 128 -10.24 18.25 9.97
C PRO A 128 -9.34 19.17 9.14
N GLN A 129 -9.23 20.45 9.55
CA GLN A 129 -8.37 21.42 8.87
C GLN A 129 -6.86 21.10 9.06
N GLU A 130 -6.48 20.62 10.25
CA GLU A 130 -5.11 20.21 10.53
C GLU A 130 -4.76 18.91 9.80
N GLN A 131 -5.70 17.97 9.66
CA GLN A 131 -5.51 16.75 8.86
C GLN A 131 -5.28 17.08 7.38
N GLU A 132 -6.04 18.01 6.81
CA GLU A 132 -5.85 18.48 5.43
C GLU A 132 -4.50 19.19 5.26
N THR A 133 -4.10 19.97 6.26
CA THR A 133 -2.79 20.63 6.27
C THR A 133 -1.66 19.60 6.33
N LEU A 134 -1.78 18.60 7.18
CA LEU A 134 -0.82 17.48 7.28
C LEU A 134 -0.69 16.76 5.95
N TYR A 135 -1.81 16.38 5.32
CA TYR A 135 -1.82 15.75 4.02
C TYR A 135 -1.07 16.59 2.97
N THR A 136 -1.39 17.89 2.90
CA THR A 136 -0.76 18.81 1.93
C THR A 136 0.74 18.91 2.16
N LEU A 137 1.19 19.01 3.41
CA LEU A 137 2.62 19.11 3.75
C LEU A 137 3.37 17.82 3.43
N LEU A 138 2.78 16.68 3.75
CA LEU A 138 3.38 15.37 3.44
C LEU A 138 3.44 15.13 1.93
N SER A 139 2.36 15.45 1.19
CA SER A 139 2.36 15.34 -0.27
C SER A 139 3.50 16.14 -0.89
N ARG A 140 3.66 17.41 -0.50
CA ARG A 140 4.76 18.25 -0.97
C ARG A 140 6.14 17.71 -0.59
N ALA A 141 6.28 17.16 0.61
CA ALA A 141 7.55 16.63 1.08
C ALA A 141 7.94 15.32 0.37
N THR A 142 6.95 14.55 -0.12
CA THR A 142 7.15 13.30 -0.86
C THR A 142 7.25 13.50 -2.37
N GLU A 143 6.88 14.67 -2.90
CA GLU A 143 7.13 15.00 -4.29
C GLU A 143 8.64 15.04 -4.54
N ARG A 144 9.15 14.06 -5.28
CA ARG A 144 10.54 14.08 -5.74
C ARG A 144 10.70 15.22 -6.72
N PRO A 145 11.71 16.10 -6.57
CA PRO A 145 12.04 17.04 -7.65
C PRO A 145 12.29 16.20 -8.91
N THR A 146 11.57 16.51 -9.99
CA THR A 146 11.69 15.85 -11.29
C THR A 146 13.08 16.14 -11.89
N CYS A 147 14.12 15.49 -11.42
CA CYS A 147 15.29 15.22 -12.22
C CYS A 147 14.92 14.03 -13.13
N ALA A 148 14.88 14.31 -14.42
CA ALA A 148 14.63 13.34 -15.46
C ALA A 148 15.62 12.17 -15.32
N ALA A 149 15.18 11.07 -14.77
CA ALA A 149 15.65 9.70 -14.86
C ALA A 149 15.38 8.96 -13.54
N ALA A 150 14.24 8.39 -13.40
CA ALA A 150 13.98 7.12 -12.69
C ALA A 150 12.51 7.04 -12.34
N ALA A 151 11.73 6.56 -13.27
CA ALA A 151 10.52 5.83 -12.94
C ALA A 151 10.94 4.55 -12.19
N ARG A 152 11.20 4.67 -10.92
CA ARG A 152 11.39 3.57 -9.98
C ARG A 152 10.58 3.87 -8.73
N ASN A 153 9.50 3.10 -8.59
CA ASN A 153 8.73 2.78 -7.41
C ASN A 153 8.15 3.95 -6.59
N SER A 154 6.92 4.33 -6.94
CA SER A 154 6.03 5.11 -6.07
C SER A 154 5.62 4.38 -4.78
N LEU A 155 6.16 3.18 -4.52
CA LEU A 155 5.80 2.31 -3.39
C LEU A 155 6.94 2.04 -2.41
N ASP A 156 8.10 2.70 -2.56
CA ASP A 156 9.23 2.57 -1.61
C ASP A 156 8.94 3.14 -0.20
N TRP A 157 7.74 3.64 0.03
CA TRP A 157 7.33 4.18 1.32
C TRP A 157 6.62 3.15 2.23
N TRP A 158 6.31 1.95 1.68
CA TRP A 158 5.70 0.90 2.48
C TRP A 158 6.78 -0.11 2.91
N PRO A 159 6.98 -0.33 4.23
CA PRO A 159 7.92 -1.32 4.76
C PRO A 159 7.50 -2.76 4.47
#